data_d698ee714f49b4cf1abbe01d67137b31
#
_entry.id   d698ee714f49b4cf1abbe01d67137b31
#
_cell.length_a   1.000
_cell.length_b   1.000
_cell.length_c   1.000
_cell.angle_alpha   90.00
_cell.angle_beta   90.00
_cell.angle_gamma   90.00
#
_symmetry.space_group_name_H-M   'P 1'
#
loop_
_entity.id
_entity.type
_entity.pdbx_description
1 polymer ?
#
loop_
_entity_poly.entity_id
_entity_poly.type
_entity_poly.pdbx_seq_one_letter_code
_entity_poly.pdbx_strand_id
1 'polypeptide(L)'
;VLVSNNYEGALVDLLKSIKVKEITIARNGLYLSDYENIVLAMVSSSIKISVNKANIDNIRIAKEKEEIKIIRDNLNRKAMTKTLAFIKENITERELAAELEYQMRKEGGDKTAFDTILLFVERTSLPHGMPTDRKLKLGDNILMDFGLSREGYKSDITRTFFFGKGNNFKEMSKIYNVVKEAHKKGIEAIHSGISGKEADNSAREIIKSNGYGKYFGHSLGHGVGLEIHEAPRLSPIIDNVLEGGTIVTVEPGIYIPDLGGVRIENMVIVTKDGGVSMNDTPTDLIVL
;
A
#
# COMPACT_ATOMS: atom_id res chain seq x y z
N VAL A 1 5.35 -9.79 -31.57
CA VAL A 1 6.43 -9.48 -30.62
C VAL A 1 7.65 -9.10 -31.47
N LEU A 2 8.17 -7.88 -31.27
CA LEU A 2 9.43 -7.44 -31.86
C LEU A 2 10.56 -7.86 -30.92
N VAL A 3 11.52 -8.62 -31.42
CA VAL A 3 12.74 -8.98 -30.71
C VAL A 3 13.87 -8.19 -31.29
N SER A 4 14.52 -7.33 -30.52
CA SER A 4 15.64 -6.51 -30.98
C SER A 4 16.66 -6.33 -29.87
N ASN A 5 17.94 -6.30 -30.25
CA ASN A 5 19.03 -5.89 -29.34
C ASN A 5 19.26 -4.36 -29.38
N ASN A 6 18.53 -3.64 -30.25
CA ASN A 6 18.52 -2.20 -30.39
C ASN A 6 17.06 -1.73 -30.22
N TYR A 7 16.63 -1.55 -28.97
CA TYR A 7 15.24 -1.22 -28.64
C TYR A 7 14.83 0.16 -29.17
N GLU A 8 15.72 1.14 -29.09
CA GLU A 8 15.46 2.50 -29.53
C GLU A 8 15.28 2.59 -31.04
N GLY A 9 16.17 1.90 -31.81
CA GLY A 9 16.04 1.77 -33.26
C GLY A 9 14.75 1.08 -33.67
N ALA A 10 14.41 -0.04 -33.03
CA ALA A 10 13.19 -0.77 -33.29
C ALA A 10 11.92 0.07 -32.95
N LEU A 11 11.97 0.90 -31.90
CA LEU A 11 10.91 1.84 -31.56
C LEU A 11 10.73 2.88 -32.68
N VAL A 12 11.81 3.49 -33.15
CA VAL A 12 11.79 4.47 -34.27
C VAL A 12 11.17 3.85 -35.53
N ASP A 13 11.60 2.65 -35.90
CA ASP A 13 11.10 1.95 -37.07
C ASP A 13 9.61 1.61 -36.96
N LEU A 14 9.19 1.14 -35.78
CA LEU A 14 7.77 0.89 -35.48
C LEU A 14 6.95 2.18 -35.65
N LEU A 15 7.36 3.27 -35.00
CA LEU A 15 6.65 4.54 -35.02
C LEU A 15 6.56 5.12 -36.45
N LYS A 16 7.61 4.98 -37.26
CA LYS A 16 7.58 5.33 -38.69
C LYS A 16 6.61 4.45 -39.48
N SER A 17 6.58 3.14 -39.22
CA SER A 17 5.71 2.21 -39.92
C SER A 17 4.22 2.49 -39.72
N ILE A 18 3.85 2.95 -38.52
CA ILE A 18 2.48 3.35 -38.16
C ILE A 18 2.21 4.84 -38.35
N LYS A 19 3.16 5.57 -38.97
CA LYS A 19 3.06 6.99 -39.36
C LYS A 19 2.77 7.95 -38.20
N VAL A 20 3.33 7.67 -37.01
CA VAL A 20 3.22 8.54 -35.85
C VAL A 20 4.04 9.80 -36.07
N LYS A 21 3.45 10.95 -35.76
CA LYS A 21 4.11 12.27 -35.85
C LYS A 21 4.60 12.82 -34.52
N GLU A 22 4.00 12.36 -33.44
CA GLU A 22 4.33 12.80 -32.09
C GLU A 22 4.11 11.66 -31.10
N ILE A 23 5.01 11.51 -30.14
CA ILE A 23 4.87 10.63 -28.99
C ILE A 23 4.94 11.43 -27.71
N THR A 24 4.21 10.99 -26.72
CA THR A 24 4.30 11.51 -25.36
C THR A 24 4.90 10.45 -24.46
N ILE A 25 5.95 10.80 -23.75
CA ILE A 25 6.59 9.93 -22.77
C ILE A 25 6.05 10.27 -21.39
N ALA A 26 5.61 9.26 -20.66
CA ALA A 26 5.22 9.43 -19.28
C ALA A 26 6.41 9.89 -18.43
N ARG A 27 6.17 10.81 -17.51
CA ARG A 27 7.23 11.38 -16.66
C ARG A 27 7.83 10.39 -15.68
N ASN A 28 7.06 9.35 -15.32
CA ASN A 28 7.43 8.30 -14.40
C ASN A 28 7.63 6.98 -15.18
N GLY A 29 8.58 6.17 -14.75
CA GLY A 29 8.77 4.82 -15.30
C GLY A 29 9.88 4.65 -16.32
N LEU A 30 10.62 5.72 -16.66
CA LEU A 30 11.87 5.63 -17.43
C LEU A 30 13.03 6.16 -16.61
N TYR A 31 14.18 5.50 -16.70
CA TYR A 31 15.44 6.09 -16.26
C TYR A 31 15.81 7.24 -17.18
N LEU A 32 16.54 8.22 -16.64
CA LEU A 32 17.00 9.37 -17.42
C LEU A 32 17.82 8.93 -18.64
N SER A 33 18.68 7.90 -18.49
CA SER A 33 19.46 7.30 -19.57
C SER A 33 18.58 6.75 -20.71
N ASP A 34 17.47 6.09 -20.38
CA ASP A 34 16.57 5.54 -21.39
C ASP A 34 15.86 6.65 -22.16
N TYR A 35 15.44 7.69 -21.43
CA TYR A 35 14.87 8.89 -22.04
C TYR A 35 15.85 9.55 -23.01
N GLU A 36 17.11 9.77 -22.59
CA GLU A 36 18.17 10.35 -23.42
C GLU A 36 18.43 9.50 -24.67
N ASN A 37 18.52 8.18 -24.55
CA ASN A 37 18.70 7.27 -25.67
C ASN A 37 17.54 7.32 -26.66
N ILE A 38 16.29 7.37 -26.16
CA ILE A 38 15.10 7.51 -27.02
C ILE A 38 15.13 8.86 -27.75
N VAL A 39 15.46 9.96 -27.06
CA VAL A 39 15.57 11.29 -27.68
C VAL A 39 16.61 11.28 -28.78
N LEU A 40 17.82 10.74 -28.52
CA LEU A 40 18.89 10.63 -29.52
C LEU A 40 18.47 9.81 -30.74
N ALA A 41 17.83 8.66 -30.53
CA ALA A 41 17.33 7.84 -31.61
C ALA A 41 16.26 8.53 -32.47
N MET A 42 15.48 9.42 -31.88
CA MET A 42 14.42 10.16 -32.56
C MET A 42 14.89 11.40 -33.33
N VAL A 43 16.11 11.90 -33.06
CA VAL A 43 16.65 13.12 -33.72
C VAL A 43 16.53 13.09 -35.22
N SER A 44 16.78 11.94 -35.87
CA SER A 44 16.68 11.76 -37.32
C SER A 44 15.29 11.36 -37.86
N SER A 45 14.29 11.24 -36.97
CA SER A 45 13.01 10.61 -37.30
C SER A 45 11.91 11.57 -37.70
N SER A 46 12.05 12.87 -37.53
CA SER A 46 11.00 13.88 -37.67
C SER A 46 9.78 13.67 -36.74
N ILE A 47 9.89 12.74 -35.77
CA ILE A 47 8.84 12.45 -34.77
C ILE A 47 9.10 13.38 -33.59
N LYS A 48 8.09 14.16 -33.21
CA LYS A 48 8.18 15.02 -32.03
C LYS A 48 8.06 14.20 -30.75
N ILE A 49 8.88 14.57 -29.76
CA ILE A 49 8.80 14.00 -28.41
C ILE A 49 8.30 15.10 -27.47
N SER A 50 7.28 14.77 -26.70
CA SER A 50 6.83 15.59 -25.59
C SER A 50 6.90 14.77 -24.28
N VAL A 51 7.27 15.43 -23.20
CA VAL A 51 7.16 14.84 -21.85
C VAL A 51 5.94 15.46 -21.22
N ASN A 52 4.90 14.67 -21.06
CA ASN A 52 3.64 15.19 -20.52
C ASN A 52 3.41 14.68 -19.10
N LYS A 53 2.80 15.56 -18.30
CA LYS A 53 2.17 15.17 -17.02
C LYS A 53 0.85 14.41 -17.23
N ALA A 54 0.33 14.36 -18.44
CA ALA A 54 -0.90 13.64 -18.77
C ALA A 54 -0.57 12.18 -19.12
N ASN A 55 -0.66 11.40 -18.54
CA ASN A 55 -1.24 10.65 -17.46
C ASN A 55 -1.80 9.34 -17.99
N ILE A 56 -0.89 8.50 -18.48
CA ILE A 56 -1.15 7.05 -18.49
C ILE A 56 -1.58 6.62 -17.07
N ASP A 57 -1.00 7.25 -16.05
CA ASP A 57 -1.36 6.99 -14.65
C ASP A 57 -2.83 7.29 -14.34
N ASN A 58 -3.44 8.29 -14.96
CA ASN A 58 -4.86 8.59 -14.74
C ASN A 58 -5.80 7.51 -15.30
N ILE A 59 -5.38 6.82 -16.37
CA ILE A 59 -6.17 5.70 -16.94
C ILE A 59 -6.24 4.54 -15.95
N ARG A 60 -5.26 4.43 -15.05
CA ARG A 60 -5.11 3.36 -14.07
C ARG A 60 -5.82 3.65 -12.74
N ILE A 61 -6.32 4.89 -12.51
CA ILE A 61 -6.94 5.28 -11.23
C ILE A 61 -8.19 4.46 -10.96
N ALA A 62 -9.17 4.52 -11.86
CA ALA A 62 -10.38 3.71 -11.77
C ALA A 62 -10.13 2.32 -12.37
N LYS A 63 -10.37 1.29 -11.58
CA LYS A 63 -10.14 -0.12 -11.95
C LYS A 63 -11.39 -0.70 -12.60
N GLU A 64 -11.17 -1.53 -13.61
CA GLU A 64 -12.22 -2.36 -14.20
C GLU A 64 -12.58 -3.54 -13.27
N LYS A 65 -13.68 -4.22 -13.55
CA LYS A 65 -14.19 -5.32 -12.71
C LYS A 65 -13.21 -6.48 -12.59
N GLU A 66 -12.50 -6.78 -13.66
CA GLU A 66 -11.49 -7.83 -13.75
C GLU A 66 -10.27 -7.49 -12.89
N GLU A 67 -9.81 -6.25 -12.93
CA GLU A 67 -8.70 -5.75 -12.11
C GLU A 67 -9.07 -5.78 -10.63
N ILE A 68 -10.28 -5.32 -10.28
CA ILE A 68 -10.81 -5.35 -8.90
C ILE A 68 -10.84 -6.78 -8.38
N LYS A 69 -11.25 -7.75 -9.23
CA LYS A 69 -11.28 -9.17 -8.86
C LYS A 69 -9.88 -9.69 -8.55
N ILE A 70 -8.90 -9.44 -9.42
CA ILE A 70 -7.51 -9.87 -9.21
C ILE A 70 -6.96 -9.27 -7.90
N ILE A 71 -7.14 -7.98 -7.68
CA ILE A 71 -6.67 -7.28 -6.47
C ILE A 71 -7.35 -7.87 -5.22
N ARG A 72 -8.64 -8.15 -5.26
CA ARG A 72 -9.37 -8.78 -4.15
C ARG A 72 -8.87 -10.18 -3.84
N ASP A 73 -8.62 -10.99 -4.88
CA ASP A 73 -8.09 -12.34 -4.73
C ASP A 73 -6.66 -12.35 -4.16
N ASN A 74 -5.94 -11.22 -4.31
CA ASN A 74 -4.61 -11.01 -3.73
C ASN A 74 -4.62 -10.64 -2.23
N LEU A 75 -5.78 -10.28 -1.67
CA LEU A 75 -5.91 -9.96 -0.25
C LEU A 75 -5.85 -11.24 0.59
N ASN A 76 -4.66 -11.57 1.06
CA ASN A 76 -4.35 -12.92 1.54
C ASN A 76 -4.51 -13.09 3.06
N ARG A 77 -5.76 -13.01 3.56
CA ARG A 77 -6.11 -13.37 4.94
C ARG A 77 -5.59 -14.75 5.35
N LYS A 78 -5.59 -15.74 4.42
CA LYS A 78 -5.16 -17.10 4.72
C LYS A 78 -3.67 -17.18 5.06
N ALA A 79 -2.82 -16.46 4.35
CA ALA A 79 -1.38 -16.40 4.66
C ALA A 79 -1.16 -15.86 6.07
N MET A 80 -1.79 -14.73 6.41
CA MET A 80 -1.72 -14.16 7.75
C MET A 80 -2.19 -15.18 8.82
N THR A 81 -3.38 -15.76 8.65
CA THR A 81 -3.94 -16.71 9.62
C THR A 81 -3.02 -17.91 9.84
N LYS A 82 -2.41 -18.43 8.77
CA LYS A 82 -1.43 -19.53 8.87
C LYS A 82 -0.16 -19.08 9.60
N THR A 83 0.32 -17.87 9.33
CA THR A 83 1.50 -17.31 10.00
C THR A 83 1.28 -17.13 11.50
N LEU A 84 0.07 -16.76 11.94
CA LEU A 84 -0.23 -16.64 13.37
C LEU A 84 0.01 -17.94 14.14
N ALA A 85 -0.11 -19.10 13.51
CA ALA A 85 0.16 -20.41 14.13
C ALA A 85 1.66 -20.66 14.41
N PHE A 86 2.55 -19.87 13.81
CA PHE A 86 4.01 -19.96 14.04
C PHE A 86 4.49 -19.00 15.13
N ILE A 87 3.61 -18.13 15.64
CA ILE A 87 3.95 -17.20 16.70
C ILE A 87 4.25 -17.96 17.99
N LYS A 88 5.46 -17.78 18.48
CA LYS A 88 5.96 -18.37 19.72
C LYS A 88 7.05 -17.49 20.32
N GLU A 89 7.27 -17.64 21.61
CA GLU A 89 8.35 -16.91 22.29
C GLU A 89 9.72 -17.19 21.65
N ASN A 90 10.55 -16.16 21.57
CA ASN A 90 11.89 -16.15 20.97
C ASN A 90 11.96 -16.30 19.44
N ILE A 91 10.84 -16.37 18.71
CA ILE A 91 10.88 -16.21 17.25
C ILE A 91 11.36 -14.79 16.92
N THR A 92 12.17 -14.63 15.90
CA THR A 92 12.64 -13.32 15.45
C THR A 92 11.67 -12.67 14.45
N GLU A 93 11.75 -11.33 14.31
CA GLU A 93 11.00 -10.61 13.28
C GLU A 93 11.27 -11.20 11.88
N ARG A 94 12.56 -11.50 11.56
CA ARG A 94 12.95 -12.10 10.26
C ARG A 94 12.39 -13.49 10.04
N GLU A 95 12.41 -14.34 11.05
CA GLU A 95 11.85 -15.70 10.92
C GLU A 95 10.34 -15.66 10.68
N LEU A 96 9.62 -14.80 11.40
CA LEU A 96 8.18 -14.68 11.23
C LEU A 96 7.81 -13.98 9.91
N ALA A 97 8.61 -13.01 9.46
CA ALA A 97 8.44 -12.38 8.14
C ALA A 97 8.68 -13.39 7.01
N ALA A 98 9.73 -14.19 7.10
CA ALA A 98 10.02 -15.25 6.14
C ALA A 98 8.87 -16.29 6.05
N GLU A 99 8.29 -16.66 7.21
CA GLU A 99 7.12 -17.55 7.24
C GLU A 99 5.90 -16.91 6.58
N LEU A 100 5.64 -15.62 6.83
CA LEU A 100 4.55 -14.88 6.20
C LEU A 100 4.70 -14.86 4.68
N GLU A 101 5.88 -14.55 4.18
CA GLU A 101 6.18 -14.53 2.73
C GLU A 101 6.07 -15.93 2.10
N TYR A 102 6.51 -16.97 2.81
CA TYR A 102 6.31 -18.35 2.39
C TYR A 102 4.82 -18.70 2.26
N GLN A 103 4.00 -18.33 3.24
CA GLN A 103 2.56 -18.56 3.18
C GLN A 103 1.91 -17.75 2.05
N MET A 104 2.33 -16.51 1.82
CA MET A 104 1.83 -15.70 0.69
C MET A 104 2.13 -16.38 -0.65
N ARG A 105 3.31 -16.93 -0.83
CA ARG A 105 3.65 -17.68 -2.06
C ARG A 105 2.82 -18.97 -2.20
N LYS A 106 2.59 -19.69 -1.11
CA LYS A 106 1.75 -20.90 -1.13
C LYS A 106 0.29 -20.61 -1.49
N GLU A 107 -0.19 -19.43 -1.17
CA GLU A 107 -1.54 -18.98 -1.53
C GLU A 107 -1.62 -18.40 -2.96
N GLY A 108 -0.54 -18.50 -3.74
CA GLY A 108 -0.53 -18.15 -5.17
C GLY A 108 0.04 -16.77 -5.50
N GLY A 109 0.75 -16.14 -4.57
CA GLY A 109 1.48 -14.90 -4.85
C GLY A 109 2.71 -15.15 -5.73
N ASP A 110 2.91 -14.31 -6.75
CA ASP A 110 4.12 -14.33 -7.59
C ASP A 110 5.33 -13.80 -6.82
N LYS A 111 5.13 -12.76 -6.01
CA LYS A 111 6.12 -12.12 -5.13
C LYS A 111 5.43 -11.26 -4.08
N THR A 112 6.19 -10.73 -3.13
CA THR A 112 5.72 -9.65 -2.24
C THR A 112 5.41 -8.39 -3.05
N ALA A 113 4.41 -7.60 -2.62
CA ALA A 113 4.06 -6.33 -3.26
C ALA A 113 5.08 -5.24 -2.93
N PHE A 114 5.64 -5.33 -1.73
CA PHE A 114 6.68 -4.48 -1.14
C PHE A 114 7.47 -5.27 -0.10
N ASP A 115 8.50 -4.67 0.48
CA ASP A 115 9.29 -5.29 1.56
C ASP A 115 8.42 -5.43 2.81
N THR A 116 8.23 -6.67 3.25
CA THR A 116 7.37 -7.01 4.40
C THR A 116 7.80 -6.28 5.66
N ILE A 117 6.89 -5.55 6.29
CA ILE A 117 7.09 -4.91 7.59
C ILE A 117 6.53 -5.84 8.67
N LEU A 118 7.40 -6.43 9.48
CA LEU A 118 7.01 -7.26 10.61
C LEU A 118 7.89 -6.92 11.80
N LEU A 119 7.27 -6.27 12.79
CA LEU A 119 7.99 -5.62 13.88
C LEU A 119 7.37 -5.97 15.23
N PHE A 120 8.20 -5.94 16.27
CA PHE A 120 7.79 -6.22 17.66
C PHE A 120 8.01 -5.00 18.56
N VAL A 121 7.07 -4.76 19.48
CA VAL A 121 7.08 -3.78 20.58
C VAL A 121 7.54 -2.38 20.15
N GLU A 122 8.68 -1.91 20.70
CA GLU A 122 9.23 -0.58 20.44
C GLU A 122 9.47 -0.30 18.96
N ARG A 123 9.84 -1.36 18.21
CA ARG A 123 10.09 -1.27 16.78
C ARG A 123 8.83 -1.07 15.95
N THR A 124 7.66 -1.42 16.49
CA THR A 124 6.38 -1.14 15.81
C THR A 124 6.10 0.35 15.69
N SER A 125 6.87 1.22 16.40
CA SER A 125 6.85 2.66 16.23
C SER A 125 7.55 3.18 14.97
N LEU A 126 8.16 2.29 14.19
CA LEU A 126 8.83 2.61 12.93
C LEU A 126 7.88 2.29 11.76
N PRO A 127 7.19 3.27 11.12
CA PRO A 127 6.19 2.99 10.09
C PRO A 127 6.72 2.19 8.90
N HIS A 128 8.03 2.33 8.58
CA HIS A 128 8.72 1.63 7.50
C HIS A 128 9.91 0.81 8.01
N GLY A 129 9.78 0.23 9.22
CA GLY A 129 10.84 -0.57 9.80
C GLY A 129 11.03 -1.90 9.10
N MET A 130 12.27 -2.34 8.94
CA MET A 130 12.60 -3.65 8.37
C MET A 130 12.75 -4.70 9.47
N PRO A 131 12.33 -5.96 9.22
CA PRO A 131 12.50 -7.06 10.17
C PRO A 131 13.97 -7.29 10.56
N THR A 132 14.21 -7.52 11.85
CA THR A 132 15.53 -7.77 12.43
C THR A 132 15.57 -9.08 13.22
N ASP A 133 16.67 -9.31 13.94
CA ASP A 133 16.82 -10.44 14.86
C ASP A 133 16.19 -10.16 16.25
N ARG A 134 15.36 -9.11 16.40
CA ARG A 134 14.55 -8.83 17.60
C ARG A 134 13.65 -10.02 17.87
N LYS A 135 13.79 -10.61 19.08
CA LYS A 135 13.02 -11.78 19.51
C LYS A 135 11.72 -11.36 20.17
N LEU A 136 10.65 -12.08 19.84
CA LEU A 136 9.33 -11.91 20.44
C LEU A 136 9.37 -12.39 21.91
N LYS A 137 8.73 -11.63 22.79
CA LYS A 137 8.56 -11.94 24.20
C LYS A 137 7.09 -11.85 24.59
N LEU A 138 6.71 -12.59 25.62
CA LEU A 138 5.36 -12.48 26.18
C LEU A 138 5.07 -11.03 26.61
N GLY A 139 3.95 -10.49 26.16
CA GLY A 139 3.53 -9.11 26.37
C GLY A 139 3.85 -8.14 25.25
N ASP A 140 4.58 -8.60 24.23
CA ASP A 140 4.92 -7.77 23.06
C ASP A 140 3.69 -7.58 22.14
N ASN A 141 3.58 -6.42 21.49
CA ASN A 141 2.72 -6.26 20.32
C ASN A 141 3.49 -6.58 19.03
N ILE A 142 2.76 -7.03 18.02
CA ILE A 142 3.26 -7.45 16.72
C ILE A 142 2.53 -6.64 15.67
N LEU A 143 3.24 -5.87 14.86
CA LEU A 143 2.70 -5.20 13.69
C LEU A 143 3.15 -5.98 12.45
N MET A 144 2.17 -6.39 11.62
CA MET A 144 2.38 -7.06 10.35
C MET A 144 1.76 -6.21 9.26
N ASP A 145 2.58 -5.71 8.35
CA ASP A 145 2.18 -4.98 7.15
C ASP A 145 2.78 -5.67 5.93
N PHE A 146 1.92 -6.15 5.07
CA PHE A 146 2.30 -7.05 3.98
C PHE A 146 1.30 -7.01 2.84
N GLY A 147 1.80 -7.33 1.67
CA GLY A 147 1.00 -7.47 0.47
C GLY A 147 1.64 -8.44 -0.51
N LEU A 148 0.83 -9.06 -1.34
CA LEU A 148 1.33 -9.88 -2.42
C LEU A 148 1.10 -9.24 -3.78
N SER A 149 1.94 -9.61 -4.74
CA SER A 149 1.78 -9.31 -6.15
C SER A 149 1.41 -10.58 -6.89
N ARG A 150 0.35 -10.50 -7.71
CA ARG A 150 -0.07 -11.57 -8.60
C ARG A 150 -0.64 -10.96 -9.87
N GLU A 151 -0.28 -11.52 -11.02
CA GLU A 151 -0.70 -11.01 -12.33
C GLU A 151 -0.37 -9.50 -12.51
N GLY A 152 0.70 -9.04 -11.86
CA GLY A 152 1.14 -7.64 -11.85
C GLY A 152 0.47 -6.76 -10.79
N TYR A 153 -0.73 -7.09 -10.33
CA TYR A 153 -1.47 -6.30 -9.34
C TYR A 153 -0.98 -6.55 -7.91
N LYS A 154 -1.10 -5.50 -7.09
CA LYS A 154 -0.64 -5.47 -5.70
C LYS A 154 -1.82 -5.56 -4.73
N SER A 155 -1.55 -6.06 -3.53
CA SER A 155 -2.41 -5.90 -2.38
C SER A 155 -1.65 -5.30 -1.22
N ASP A 156 -2.38 -4.80 -0.23
CA ASP A 156 -1.86 -4.14 0.95
C ASP A 156 -2.77 -4.39 2.15
N ILE A 157 -2.17 -4.72 3.31
CA ILE A 157 -2.91 -4.94 4.55
C ILE A 157 -2.00 -4.86 5.76
N THR A 158 -2.41 -4.11 6.76
CA THR A 158 -1.75 -4.10 8.07
C THR A 158 -2.67 -4.59 9.17
N ARG A 159 -2.11 -5.39 10.09
CA ARG A 159 -2.74 -5.76 11.37
C ARG A 159 -1.74 -5.68 12.51
N THR A 160 -2.25 -5.30 13.67
CA THR A 160 -1.50 -5.32 14.93
C THR A 160 -2.10 -6.34 15.89
N PHE A 161 -1.27 -7.19 16.46
CA PHE A 161 -1.63 -8.25 17.40
C PHE A 161 -0.89 -8.06 18.72
N PHE A 162 -1.29 -8.79 19.76
CA PHE A 162 -0.61 -8.84 21.05
C PHE A 162 -0.26 -10.28 21.39
N PHE A 163 1.00 -10.53 21.75
CA PHE A 163 1.45 -11.83 22.26
C PHE A 163 1.37 -11.83 23.79
N GLY A 164 0.17 -12.16 24.31
CA GLY A 164 -0.15 -12.02 25.71
C GLY A 164 -0.34 -10.57 26.16
N LYS A 165 -0.46 -10.36 27.47
CA LYS A 165 -0.71 -9.04 28.08
C LYS A 165 0.53 -8.62 28.88
N GLY A 166 1.33 -7.71 28.36
CA GLY A 166 2.51 -7.14 29.03
C GLY A 166 2.17 -5.86 29.83
N ASN A 167 3.21 -5.26 30.39
CA ASN A 167 3.09 -4.06 31.23
C ASN A 167 2.42 -2.88 30.50
N ASN A 168 2.68 -2.73 29.19
CA ASN A 168 2.14 -1.65 28.35
C ASN A 168 0.79 -2.00 27.71
N PHE A 169 0.24 -3.19 27.96
CA PHE A 169 -0.97 -3.68 27.29
C PHE A 169 -2.16 -2.72 27.44
N LYS A 170 -2.36 -2.14 28.63
CA LYS A 170 -3.46 -1.22 28.89
C LYS A 170 -3.37 0.04 28.02
N GLU A 171 -2.18 0.63 27.92
CA GLU A 171 -1.97 1.83 27.11
C GLU A 171 -2.03 1.49 25.61
N MET A 172 -1.39 0.42 25.18
CA MET A 172 -1.41 -0.04 23.79
C MET A 172 -2.82 -0.44 23.33
N SER A 173 -3.64 -1.01 24.21
CA SER A 173 -5.05 -1.30 23.92
C SER A 173 -5.89 -0.03 23.73
N LYS A 174 -5.60 1.03 24.50
CA LYS A 174 -6.24 2.33 24.32
C LYS A 174 -5.87 2.94 22.97
N ILE A 175 -4.58 2.91 22.62
CA ILE A 175 -4.06 3.36 21.31
C ILE A 175 -4.72 2.55 20.19
N TYR A 176 -4.80 1.22 20.34
CA TYR A 176 -5.44 0.34 19.36
C TYR A 176 -6.88 0.74 19.07
N ASN A 177 -7.65 1.03 20.11
CA ASN A 177 -9.05 1.42 19.95
C ASN A 177 -9.21 2.79 19.26
N VAL A 178 -8.30 3.73 19.51
CA VAL A 178 -8.26 5.02 18.80
C VAL A 178 -7.96 4.82 17.31
N VAL A 179 -6.97 3.99 16.99
CA VAL A 179 -6.63 3.66 15.59
C VAL A 179 -7.78 2.92 14.91
N LYS A 180 -8.42 1.98 15.60
CA LYS A 180 -9.60 1.25 15.08
C LYS A 180 -10.76 2.20 14.75
N GLU A 181 -11.05 3.16 15.64
CA GLU A 181 -12.10 4.15 15.38
C GLU A 181 -11.71 5.09 14.22
N ALA A 182 -10.45 5.53 14.16
CA ALA A 182 -9.95 6.34 13.05
C ALA A 182 -10.04 5.58 11.71
N HIS A 183 -9.68 4.29 11.69
CA HIS A 183 -9.81 3.43 10.52
C HIS A 183 -11.27 3.31 10.06
N LYS A 184 -12.18 3.05 11.00
CA LYS A 184 -13.62 2.99 10.71
C LYS A 184 -14.12 4.30 10.12
N LYS A 185 -13.78 5.45 10.73
CA LYS A 185 -14.18 6.79 10.25
C LYS A 185 -13.56 7.13 8.90
N GLY A 186 -12.31 6.71 8.67
CA GLY A 186 -11.66 6.83 7.36
C GLY A 186 -12.44 6.10 6.27
N ILE A 187 -12.83 4.84 6.50
CA ILE A 187 -13.62 4.07 5.52
C ILE A 187 -15.02 4.67 5.32
N GLU A 188 -15.71 5.05 6.39
CA GLU A 188 -17.05 5.67 6.33
C GLU A 188 -17.05 6.98 5.51
N ALA A 189 -15.94 7.71 5.51
CA ALA A 189 -15.81 8.95 4.73
C ALA A 189 -15.58 8.71 3.23
N ILE A 190 -15.08 7.54 2.83
CA ILE A 190 -14.76 7.26 1.42
C ILE A 190 -16.04 7.19 0.57
N HIS A 191 -16.12 8.01 -0.47
CA HIS A 191 -17.13 7.93 -1.54
C HIS A 191 -16.65 8.65 -2.78
N SER A 192 -17.25 8.38 -3.93
CA SER A 192 -16.95 9.11 -5.16
C SER A 192 -17.30 10.60 -5.00
N GLY A 193 -16.36 11.47 -5.34
CA GLY A 193 -16.50 12.92 -5.22
C GLY A 193 -15.90 13.54 -3.96
N ILE A 194 -15.51 12.74 -2.94
CA ILE A 194 -14.75 13.27 -1.80
C ILE A 194 -13.33 13.61 -2.21
N SER A 195 -12.72 14.60 -1.59
CA SER A 195 -11.29 14.86 -1.76
C SER A 195 -10.44 13.96 -0.86
N GLY A 196 -9.22 13.64 -1.31
CA GLY A 196 -8.25 12.90 -0.51
C GLY A 196 -7.93 13.58 0.81
N LYS A 197 -7.97 14.92 0.83
CA LYS A 197 -7.77 15.74 2.02
C LYS A 197 -8.91 15.59 3.04
N GLU A 198 -10.16 15.59 2.60
CA GLU A 198 -11.32 15.37 3.48
C GLU A 198 -11.32 13.95 4.03
N ALA A 199 -11.00 12.96 3.21
CA ALA A 199 -10.87 11.57 3.63
C ALA A 199 -9.78 11.41 4.71
N ASP A 200 -8.59 11.98 4.50
CA ASP A 200 -7.50 11.98 5.51
C ASP A 200 -7.96 12.65 6.81
N ASN A 201 -8.60 13.82 6.71
CA ASN A 201 -9.02 14.59 7.86
C ASN A 201 -10.03 13.83 8.74
N SER A 202 -10.88 13.00 8.16
CA SER A 202 -11.89 12.21 8.90
C SER A 202 -11.27 11.26 9.93
N ALA A 203 -10.17 10.60 9.58
CA ALA A 203 -9.42 9.72 10.47
C ALA A 203 -8.45 10.49 11.37
N ARG A 204 -7.79 11.50 10.83
CA ARG A 204 -6.79 12.33 11.54
C ARG A 204 -7.36 13.06 12.72
N GLU A 205 -8.58 13.61 12.61
CA GLU A 205 -9.24 14.33 13.72
C GLU A 205 -9.60 13.39 14.89
N ILE A 206 -9.91 12.09 14.63
CA ILE A 206 -10.09 11.10 15.69
C ILE A 206 -8.78 10.90 16.47
N ILE A 207 -7.67 10.73 15.79
CA ILE A 207 -6.36 10.55 16.43
C ILE A 207 -5.96 11.82 17.21
N LYS A 208 -6.16 12.99 16.61
CA LYS A 208 -5.82 14.28 17.20
C LYS A 208 -6.66 14.61 18.44
N SER A 209 -7.98 14.41 18.40
CA SER A 209 -8.89 14.67 19.51
C SER A 209 -8.64 13.76 20.72
N ASN A 210 -8.04 12.58 20.48
CA ASN A 210 -7.58 11.68 21.54
C ASN A 210 -6.15 11.99 22.05
N GLY A 211 -5.51 13.09 21.60
CA GLY A 211 -4.21 13.55 22.07
C GLY A 211 -3.01 12.92 21.37
N TYR A 212 -3.21 12.13 20.31
CA TYR A 212 -2.14 11.42 19.59
C TYR A 212 -1.76 12.05 18.25
N GLY A 213 -2.27 13.24 17.91
CA GLY A 213 -2.09 13.87 16.59
C GLY A 213 -0.63 13.96 16.12
N LYS A 214 0.33 14.23 17.02
CA LYS A 214 1.77 14.30 16.70
C LYS A 214 2.41 12.95 16.37
N TYR A 215 1.72 11.87 16.64
CA TYR A 215 2.19 10.50 16.43
C TYR A 215 1.58 9.83 15.18
N PHE A 216 0.80 10.56 14.38
CA PHE A 216 0.32 10.14 13.08
C PHE A 216 1.02 10.95 11.98
N GLY A 217 2.19 10.48 11.59
CA GLY A 217 3.15 11.23 10.75
C GLY A 217 3.04 11.02 9.24
N HIS A 218 2.12 10.18 8.75
CA HIS A 218 1.95 9.90 7.32
C HIS A 218 0.52 10.19 6.83
N SER A 219 0.28 10.04 5.55
CA SER A 219 -1.04 10.15 4.90
C SER A 219 -1.96 9.03 5.35
N LEU A 220 -3.27 9.24 5.29
CA LEU A 220 -4.25 8.19 5.60
C LEU A 220 -4.16 7.00 4.64
N GLY A 221 -3.72 7.24 3.39
CA GLY A 221 -3.61 6.17 2.41
C GLY A 221 -3.24 6.62 1.01
N HIS A 222 -3.22 5.68 0.10
CA HIS A 222 -2.81 5.84 -1.30
C HIS A 222 -3.58 4.90 -2.23
N GLY A 223 -3.55 5.17 -3.53
CA GLY A 223 -4.02 4.26 -4.56
C GLY A 223 -3.17 3.00 -4.63
N VAL A 224 -3.80 1.89 -4.98
CA VAL A 224 -3.15 0.59 -5.22
C VAL A 224 -3.65 0.01 -6.53
N GLY A 225 -2.73 -0.62 -7.28
CA GLY A 225 -3.04 -1.28 -8.55
C GLY A 225 -1.85 -2.07 -9.06
N LEU A 226 -1.34 -1.72 -10.23
CA LEU A 226 -0.09 -2.27 -10.77
C LEU A 226 1.14 -1.79 -9.97
N GLU A 227 1.05 -0.61 -9.36
CA GLU A 227 2.02 -0.14 -8.38
C GLU A 227 1.43 -0.19 -6.98
N ILE A 228 2.31 -0.41 -5.98
CA ILE A 228 1.86 -0.40 -4.59
C ILE A 228 1.43 1.00 -4.16
N HIS A 229 2.15 2.02 -4.62
CA HIS A 229 1.82 3.41 -4.41
C HIS A 229 1.49 4.09 -5.74
N GLU A 230 0.21 4.30 -6.01
CA GLU A 230 -0.23 5.09 -7.16
C GLU A 230 -1.23 6.18 -6.74
N ALA A 231 -1.65 7.00 -7.70
CA ALA A 231 -2.72 7.97 -7.45
C ALA A 231 -4.07 7.25 -7.24
N PRO A 232 -4.97 7.87 -6.44
CA PRO A 232 -4.85 9.12 -5.71
C PRO A 232 -4.17 8.96 -4.34
N ARG A 233 -3.91 10.07 -3.65
CA ARG A 233 -3.43 10.08 -2.26
C ARG A 233 -4.51 10.59 -1.31
N LEU A 234 -4.68 9.92 -0.17
CA LEU A 234 -5.48 10.40 0.95
C LEU A 234 -4.56 11.15 1.91
N SER A 235 -4.39 12.45 1.70
CA SER A 235 -3.31 13.22 2.32
C SER A 235 -3.79 14.61 2.77
N PRO A 236 -3.30 15.14 3.90
CA PRO A 236 -3.71 16.46 4.39
C PRO A 236 -3.32 17.62 3.45
N ILE A 237 -2.39 17.37 2.52
CA ILE A 237 -1.83 18.42 1.63
C ILE A 237 -2.20 18.23 0.14
N ILE A 238 -2.79 17.11 -0.24
CA ILE A 238 -3.12 16.80 -1.64
C ILE A 238 -4.64 16.82 -1.80
N ASP A 239 -5.12 17.72 -2.65
CA ASP A 239 -6.55 17.92 -2.92
C ASP A 239 -6.90 17.29 -4.28
N ASN A 240 -6.98 15.96 -4.31
CA ASN A 240 -7.45 15.17 -5.45
C ASN A 240 -8.82 14.58 -5.13
N VAL A 241 -9.71 14.57 -6.11
CA VAL A 241 -11.05 13.98 -5.97
C VAL A 241 -11.01 12.48 -6.26
N LEU A 242 -11.67 11.68 -5.41
CA LEU A 242 -11.77 10.25 -5.60
C LEU A 242 -12.86 9.91 -6.62
N GLU A 243 -12.52 9.08 -7.60
CA GLU A 243 -13.44 8.59 -8.62
C GLU A 243 -13.97 7.21 -8.27
N GLY A 244 -15.20 6.91 -8.70
CA GLY A 244 -15.77 5.56 -8.54
C GLY A 244 -14.92 4.51 -9.27
N GLY A 245 -14.69 3.35 -8.64
CA GLY A 245 -13.79 2.30 -9.15
C GLY A 245 -12.34 2.44 -8.69
N THR A 246 -11.97 3.56 -8.07
CA THR A 246 -10.64 3.71 -7.45
C THR A 246 -10.50 2.74 -6.28
N ILE A 247 -9.30 2.19 -6.11
CA ILE A 247 -8.92 1.40 -4.92
C ILE A 247 -7.88 2.20 -4.14
N VAL A 248 -8.14 2.41 -2.85
CA VAL A 248 -7.26 3.13 -1.94
C VAL A 248 -7.04 2.35 -0.66
N THR A 249 -5.89 2.54 0.00
CA THR A 249 -5.67 2.10 1.37
C THR A 249 -6.32 3.08 2.35
N VAL A 250 -6.75 2.56 3.50
CA VAL A 250 -7.14 3.35 4.69
C VAL A 250 -6.37 2.75 5.84
N GLU A 251 -5.30 3.42 6.27
CA GLU A 251 -4.25 2.89 7.12
C GLU A 251 -3.82 3.84 8.25
N PRO A 252 -4.73 4.38 9.06
CA PRO A 252 -4.31 5.23 10.16
C PRO A 252 -3.41 4.49 11.14
N GLY A 253 -2.42 5.19 11.70
CA GLY A 253 -1.49 4.63 12.67
C GLY A 253 -1.09 5.63 13.74
N ILE A 254 -0.71 5.12 14.89
CA ILE A 254 -0.14 5.88 16.02
C ILE A 254 1.19 5.22 16.37
N TYR A 255 2.27 6.01 16.37
CA TYR A 255 3.64 5.52 16.55
C TYR A 255 4.33 6.32 17.64
N ILE A 256 4.48 5.72 18.83
CA ILE A 256 5.10 6.37 19.98
C ILE A 256 6.49 5.80 20.19
N PRO A 257 7.56 6.62 20.05
CA PRO A 257 8.93 6.15 20.30
C PRO A 257 9.04 5.47 21.67
N ASP A 258 9.84 4.42 21.73
CA ASP A 258 10.11 3.60 22.91
C ASP A 258 8.92 2.83 23.51
N LEU A 259 7.69 3.14 23.09
CA LEU A 259 6.50 2.41 23.51
C LEU A 259 6.04 1.38 22.45
N GLY A 260 5.92 1.81 21.22
CA GLY A 260 5.43 1.01 20.11
C GLY A 260 4.42 1.75 19.23
N GLY A 261 3.89 1.04 18.24
CA GLY A 261 2.90 1.57 17.31
C GLY A 261 1.78 0.59 17.03
N VAL A 262 0.69 1.13 16.52
CA VAL A 262 -0.47 0.40 16.02
C VAL A 262 -0.82 0.97 14.66
N ARG A 263 -1.01 0.11 13.66
CA ARG A 263 -1.63 0.41 12.37
C ARG A 263 -2.69 -0.64 12.06
N ILE A 264 -3.81 -0.20 11.54
CA ILE A 264 -4.88 -1.06 11.03
C ILE A 264 -5.21 -0.54 9.63
N GLU A 265 -5.21 -1.44 8.66
CA GLU A 265 -5.35 -1.08 7.26
C GLU A 265 -6.29 -2.02 6.51
N ASN A 266 -7.11 -1.44 5.67
CA ASN A 266 -7.83 -2.14 4.62
C ASN A 266 -7.66 -1.42 3.29
N MET A 267 -7.67 -2.19 2.21
CA MET A 267 -7.96 -1.67 0.89
C MET A 267 -9.46 -1.46 0.74
N VAL A 268 -9.83 -0.33 0.16
CA VAL A 268 -11.22 0.13 0.02
C VAL A 268 -11.49 0.50 -1.44
N ILE A 269 -12.54 -0.05 -2.02
CA ILE A 269 -13.04 0.39 -3.32
C ILE A 269 -13.97 1.58 -3.13
N VAL A 270 -13.73 2.64 -3.89
CA VAL A 270 -14.56 3.84 -3.91
C VAL A 270 -15.81 3.57 -4.75
N THR A 271 -16.98 3.77 -4.18
CA THR A 271 -18.26 3.69 -4.90
C THR A 271 -19.06 4.99 -4.76
N LYS A 272 -20.18 5.10 -5.47
CA LYS A 272 -21.08 6.27 -5.33
C LYS A 272 -21.70 6.31 -3.93
N ASP A 273 -21.99 5.15 -3.36
CA ASP A 273 -22.75 5.00 -2.12
C ASP A 273 -21.83 4.93 -0.88
N GLY A 274 -20.50 4.88 -1.07
CA GLY A 274 -19.54 4.83 0.02
C GLY A 274 -18.30 3.99 -0.29
N GLY A 275 -17.40 3.89 0.68
CA GLY A 275 -16.24 3.02 0.65
C GLY A 275 -16.60 1.58 1.00
N VAL A 276 -16.21 0.63 0.17
CA VAL A 276 -16.44 -0.80 0.42
C VAL A 276 -15.10 -1.47 0.71
N SER A 277 -14.92 -1.96 1.92
CA SER A 277 -13.74 -2.74 2.27
C SER A 277 -13.61 -3.97 1.36
N MET A 278 -12.43 -4.18 0.81
CA MET A 278 -12.16 -5.30 -0.10
C MET A 278 -11.81 -6.58 0.65
N ASN A 279 -11.43 -6.50 1.92
CA ASN A 279 -11.13 -7.64 2.76
C ASN A 279 -12.08 -7.74 3.96
N ASP A 280 -12.26 -8.96 4.45
CA ASP A 280 -13.08 -9.33 5.61
C ASP A 280 -12.23 -9.65 6.86
N THR A 281 -10.95 -9.29 6.81
CA THR A 281 -10.03 -9.53 7.92
C THR A 281 -10.45 -8.72 9.14
N PRO A 282 -10.72 -9.36 10.30
CA PRO A 282 -11.15 -8.66 11.49
C PRO A 282 -10.20 -7.52 11.89
N THR A 283 -10.79 -6.41 12.36
CA THR A 283 -10.08 -5.26 12.91
C THR A 283 -10.17 -5.21 14.44
N ASP A 284 -10.65 -6.27 15.06
CA ASP A 284 -10.71 -6.40 16.52
C ASP A 284 -9.32 -6.64 17.10
N LEU A 285 -9.13 -6.15 18.33
CA LEU A 285 -7.91 -6.42 19.09
C LEU A 285 -7.83 -7.92 19.39
N ILE A 286 -6.76 -8.55 18.92
CA ILE A 286 -6.49 -9.97 19.12
C ILE A 286 -5.30 -10.13 20.07
N VAL A 287 -5.48 -10.91 21.12
CA VAL A 287 -4.42 -11.38 22.02
C VAL A 287 -4.19 -12.85 21.72
N LEU A 288 -2.99 -13.21 21.34
CA LEU A 288 -2.53 -14.54 20.98
C LEU A 288 -2.00 -15.26 22.24
#